data_be3e5adb198a6959f1b616b073314f44
#
_entry.id   be3e5adb198a6959f1b616b073314f44
#
_cell.length_a   1.000
_cell.length_b   1.000
_cell.length_c   1.000
_cell.angle_alpha   90.00
_cell.angle_beta   90.00
_cell.angle_gamma   90.00
#
_symmetry.space_group_name_H-M   'P 1'
#
loop_
_entity.id
_entity.type
_entity.pdbx_description
1 polymer ?
#
loop_
_entity_poly.entity_id
_entity_poly.type
_entity_poly.pdbx_seq_one_letter_code
_entity_poly.pdbx_strand_id
1 'polypeptide(L)'
;DDDLVHVSGHGYAEEIKEMYNWTRPYISIPVHGEPMHLEAHRKISQASQVPITKILENGKCLKIAPGECKIVDKIETGKLIVEGKYLYDSDSSFIKDRRKYSFEGLVLISLIINQDYSIDKNMHLTSKGLTDKDDHEILGEFKFSFFELYNNLNNDQKSSDKIVSDIIKKCIKQIMKNILQKKPEVEVHLIRK
;
A
#
# COMPACT_ATOMS: atom_id res chain seq x y z
N ASP A 1 21.82 -22.13 23.90
CA ASP A 1 21.10 -23.21 23.21
C ASP A 1 20.98 -22.81 21.76
N ASP A 2 21.94 -23.25 20.92
CA ASP A 2 21.93 -23.05 19.48
C ASP A 2 21.09 -24.18 18.84
N ASP A 3 19.79 -24.16 19.13
CA ASP A 3 18.87 -25.05 18.46
C ASP A 3 18.69 -24.60 17.00
N LEU A 4 19.02 -25.49 16.08
CA LEU A 4 18.88 -25.27 14.65
C LEU A 4 17.39 -25.21 14.29
N VAL A 5 16.82 -24.01 14.27
CA VAL A 5 15.37 -23.80 14.09
C VAL A 5 14.94 -23.89 12.61
N HIS A 6 15.87 -23.68 11.68
CA HIS A 6 15.60 -23.71 10.25
C HIS A 6 16.82 -24.11 9.43
N VAL A 7 16.59 -24.98 8.44
CA VAL A 7 17.58 -25.30 7.40
C VAL A 7 17.05 -24.80 6.08
N SER A 8 17.78 -23.88 5.44
CA SER A 8 17.43 -23.41 4.10
C SER A 8 17.62 -24.52 3.06
N GLY A 9 16.64 -24.66 2.15
CA GLY A 9 16.79 -25.52 0.97
C GLY A 9 17.67 -24.90 -0.14
N HIS A 10 18.11 -23.63 0.04
CA HIS A 10 19.00 -22.94 -0.90
C HIS A 10 20.46 -23.16 -0.51
N GLY A 11 21.32 -23.36 -1.50
CA GLY A 11 22.75 -23.48 -1.29
C GLY A 11 23.35 -22.20 -0.69
N TYR A 12 24.23 -22.33 0.28
CA TYR A 12 25.00 -21.22 0.83
C TYR A 12 26.22 -20.89 -0.05
N ALA A 13 26.89 -19.78 0.26
CA ALA A 13 27.92 -19.20 -0.62
C ALA A 13 29.05 -20.19 -1.00
N GLU A 14 29.49 -21.03 -0.08
CA GLU A 14 30.57 -21.98 -0.37
C GLU A 14 30.10 -23.10 -1.29
N GLU A 15 28.88 -23.60 -1.13
CA GLU A 15 28.31 -24.62 -2.04
C GLU A 15 28.15 -24.07 -3.45
N ILE A 16 27.73 -22.80 -3.58
CA ILE A 16 27.61 -22.10 -4.89
C ILE A 16 28.99 -21.97 -5.55
N LYS A 17 30.03 -21.62 -4.79
CA LYS A 17 31.43 -21.58 -5.31
C LYS A 17 31.90 -22.96 -5.76
N GLU A 18 31.61 -23.99 -4.98
CA GLU A 18 31.97 -25.37 -5.33
C GLU A 18 31.28 -25.82 -6.62
N MET A 19 29.96 -25.50 -6.76
CA MET A 19 29.23 -25.76 -7.99
C MET A 19 29.84 -25.04 -9.19
N TYR A 20 30.28 -23.79 -9.05
CA TYR A 20 30.96 -23.07 -10.13
C TYR A 20 32.30 -23.67 -10.49
N ASN A 21 33.07 -24.18 -9.49
CA ASN A 21 34.33 -24.88 -9.73
C ASN A 21 34.15 -26.19 -10.51
N TRP A 22 33.07 -26.90 -10.27
CA TRP A 22 32.73 -28.13 -10.97
C TRP A 22 32.23 -27.89 -12.39
N THR A 23 31.29 -26.96 -12.54
CA THR A 23 30.59 -26.73 -13.83
C THR A 23 31.33 -25.77 -14.76
N ARG A 24 32.18 -24.89 -14.23
CA ARG A 24 32.95 -23.87 -14.96
C ARG A 24 32.12 -23.17 -16.05
N PRO A 25 30.97 -22.57 -15.71
CA PRO A 25 30.11 -21.99 -16.71
C PRO A 25 30.74 -20.76 -17.36
N TYR A 26 30.48 -20.55 -18.64
CA TYR A 26 30.89 -19.34 -19.34
C TYR A 26 29.98 -18.14 -19.01
N ILE A 27 28.70 -18.43 -18.78
CA ILE A 27 27.69 -17.41 -18.43
C ILE A 27 26.96 -17.87 -17.15
N SER A 28 26.81 -16.95 -16.20
CA SER A 28 25.98 -17.13 -15.01
C SER A 28 24.84 -16.10 -15.01
N ILE A 29 23.64 -16.58 -14.72
CA ILE A 29 22.42 -15.75 -14.65
C ILE A 29 21.71 -16.09 -13.35
N PRO A 30 21.98 -15.35 -12.26
CA PRO A 30 21.25 -15.51 -11.01
C PRO A 30 19.77 -15.21 -11.20
N VAL A 31 18.91 -16.10 -10.69
CA VAL A 31 17.46 -16.00 -10.74
C VAL A 31 16.86 -16.32 -9.39
N HIS A 32 15.57 -16.03 -9.22
CA HIS A 32 14.82 -16.38 -8.01
C HIS A 32 15.36 -15.74 -6.73
N GLY A 33 15.28 -14.42 -6.65
CA GLY A 33 15.69 -13.68 -5.47
C GLY A 33 15.36 -12.18 -5.60
N GLU A 34 15.46 -11.51 -4.49
CA GLU A 34 15.39 -10.05 -4.48
C GLU A 34 16.69 -9.46 -5.07
N PRO A 35 16.71 -8.20 -5.50
CA PRO A 35 17.88 -7.57 -6.10
C PRO A 35 19.17 -7.73 -5.28
N MET A 36 19.07 -7.68 -3.95
CA MET A 36 20.23 -7.88 -3.05
C MET A 36 20.79 -9.31 -3.12
N HIS A 37 19.92 -10.31 -3.24
CA HIS A 37 20.36 -11.72 -3.35
C HIS A 37 21.02 -11.98 -4.71
N LEU A 38 20.42 -11.43 -5.79
CA LEU A 38 21.00 -11.55 -7.13
C LEU A 38 22.38 -10.88 -7.21
N GLU A 39 22.53 -9.72 -6.57
CA GLU A 39 23.82 -9.03 -6.51
C GLU A 39 24.87 -9.78 -5.68
N ALA A 40 24.48 -10.39 -4.56
CA ALA A 40 25.37 -11.25 -3.77
C ALA A 40 25.83 -12.45 -4.60
N HIS A 41 24.92 -13.11 -5.31
CA HIS A 41 25.23 -14.22 -6.19
C HIS A 41 26.14 -13.80 -7.35
N ARG A 42 25.92 -12.62 -7.94
CA ARG A 42 26.81 -12.04 -8.96
C ARG A 42 28.24 -11.90 -8.48
N LYS A 43 28.43 -11.42 -7.25
CA LYS A 43 29.77 -11.29 -6.64
C LYS A 43 30.45 -12.66 -6.45
N ILE A 44 29.71 -13.68 -6.04
CA ILE A 44 30.22 -15.05 -5.92
C ILE A 44 30.64 -15.58 -7.30
N SER A 45 29.79 -15.42 -8.30
CA SER A 45 30.08 -15.83 -9.67
C SER A 45 31.37 -15.19 -10.22
N GLN A 46 31.53 -13.88 -10.02
CA GLN A 46 32.73 -13.15 -10.43
C GLN A 46 33.99 -13.63 -9.65
N ALA A 47 33.87 -13.84 -8.35
CA ALA A 47 34.98 -14.37 -7.55
C ALA A 47 35.37 -15.80 -7.96
N SER A 48 34.42 -16.57 -8.50
CA SER A 48 34.64 -17.90 -9.09
C SER A 48 35.10 -17.84 -10.57
N GLN A 49 35.49 -16.66 -11.05
CA GLN A 49 36.05 -16.43 -12.40
C GLN A 49 35.10 -16.78 -13.56
N VAL A 50 33.78 -16.70 -13.35
CA VAL A 50 32.81 -16.83 -14.43
C VAL A 50 32.93 -15.63 -15.38
N PRO A 51 33.21 -15.83 -16.70
CA PRO A 51 33.52 -14.74 -17.62
C PRO A 51 32.38 -13.72 -17.77
N ILE A 52 31.13 -14.18 -17.79
CA ILE A 52 29.96 -13.32 -17.96
C ILE A 52 28.95 -13.61 -16.86
N THR A 53 28.59 -12.58 -16.09
CA THR A 53 27.46 -12.66 -15.16
C THR A 53 26.45 -11.56 -15.48
N LYS A 54 25.20 -11.93 -15.67
CA LYS A 54 24.09 -11.02 -15.98
C LYS A 54 22.98 -11.16 -14.97
N ILE A 55 22.59 -10.05 -14.34
CA ILE A 55 21.36 -9.95 -13.55
C ILE A 55 20.24 -9.49 -14.49
N LEU A 56 19.12 -10.19 -14.44
CA LEU A 56 17.95 -9.88 -15.23
C LEU A 56 16.80 -9.45 -14.32
N GLU A 57 16.19 -8.34 -14.67
CA GLU A 57 14.89 -7.96 -14.15
C GLU A 57 13.78 -8.69 -14.90
N ASN A 58 12.64 -8.86 -14.26
CA ASN A 58 11.48 -9.47 -14.90
C ASN A 58 11.11 -8.74 -16.21
N GLY A 59 10.78 -9.52 -17.23
CA GLY A 59 10.41 -9.02 -18.55
C GLY A 59 11.57 -8.73 -19.50
N LYS A 60 12.82 -8.72 -19.04
CA LYS A 60 13.97 -8.58 -19.96
C LYS A 60 14.28 -9.90 -20.65
N CYS A 61 14.39 -9.87 -21.97
CA CYS A 61 14.80 -11.01 -22.79
C CYS A 61 16.29 -10.95 -23.04
N LEU A 62 17.04 -11.95 -22.53
CA LEU A 62 18.48 -12.07 -22.73
C LEU A 62 18.79 -13.05 -23.86
N LYS A 63 19.48 -12.59 -24.88
CA LYS A 63 20.12 -13.47 -25.88
C LYS A 63 21.41 -14.02 -25.26
N ILE A 64 21.49 -15.35 -25.10
CA ILE A 64 22.67 -16.03 -24.52
C ILE A 64 23.65 -16.37 -25.62
N ALA A 65 23.15 -16.88 -26.76
CA ALA A 65 23.93 -17.32 -27.94
C ALA A 65 23.07 -17.28 -29.22
N PRO A 66 23.63 -17.30 -30.41
CA PRO A 66 25.03 -17.12 -30.75
C PRO A 66 25.49 -15.66 -30.64
N GLY A 67 26.79 -15.46 -30.44
CA GLY A 67 27.40 -14.12 -30.35
C GLY A 67 27.31 -13.49 -28.97
N GLU A 68 27.25 -12.17 -28.92
CA GLU A 68 27.29 -11.43 -27.65
C GLU A 68 26.08 -11.70 -26.75
N CYS A 69 26.35 -11.94 -25.46
CA CYS A 69 25.32 -12.07 -24.44
C CYS A 69 24.76 -10.69 -24.04
N LYS A 70 23.56 -10.35 -24.54
CA LYS A 70 22.95 -9.03 -24.36
C LYS A 70 21.43 -9.08 -24.29
N ILE A 71 20.86 -8.05 -23.62
CA ILE A 71 19.41 -7.85 -23.59
C ILE A 71 18.98 -7.43 -25.00
N VAL A 72 18.04 -8.17 -25.60
CA VAL A 72 17.56 -7.96 -26.97
C VAL A 72 16.12 -7.48 -27.02
N ASP A 73 15.34 -7.70 -25.96
CA ASP A 73 13.93 -7.34 -25.93
C ASP A 73 13.44 -7.14 -24.50
N LYS A 74 12.26 -6.56 -24.36
CA LYS A 74 11.56 -6.37 -23.10
C LYS A 74 10.06 -6.68 -23.27
N ILE A 75 9.57 -7.63 -22.52
CA ILE A 75 8.16 -7.96 -22.42
C ILE A 75 7.55 -7.17 -21.27
N GLU A 76 6.33 -6.67 -21.45
CA GLU A 76 5.60 -6.01 -20.38
C GLU A 76 5.34 -6.98 -19.24
N THR A 77 5.66 -6.55 -18.03
CA THR A 77 5.45 -7.32 -16.81
C THR A 77 4.71 -6.49 -15.79
N GLY A 78 3.90 -7.15 -14.97
CA GLY A 78 3.14 -6.51 -13.92
C GLY A 78 2.73 -7.51 -12.85
N LYS A 79 2.05 -7.02 -11.83
CA LYS A 79 1.42 -7.84 -10.80
C LYS A 79 -0.08 -7.74 -10.95
N LEU A 80 -0.73 -8.87 -11.22
CA LEU A 80 -2.17 -8.99 -11.17
C LEU A 80 -2.59 -9.50 -9.79
N ILE A 81 -3.59 -8.85 -9.23
CA ILE A 81 -4.17 -9.20 -7.93
C ILE A 81 -5.51 -9.88 -8.19
N VAL A 82 -5.66 -11.08 -7.67
CA VAL A 82 -6.93 -11.81 -7.71
C VAL A 82 -7.83 -11.29 -6.60
N GLU A 83 -9.00 -10.81 -6.96
CA GLU A 83 -10.02 -10.36 -6.03
C GLU A 83 -11.37 -10.96 -6.42
N GLY A 84 -11.80 -11.94 -5.65
CA GLY A 84 -12.99 -12.73 -5.99
C GLY A 84 -12.83 -13.42 -7.35
N LYS A 85 -13.64 -12.99 -8.33
CA LYS A 85 -13.64 -13.54 -9.70
C LYS A 85 -12.85 -12.69 -10.69
N TYR A 86 -12.26 -11.58 -10.24
CA TYR A 86 -11.65 -10.59 -11.12
C TYR A 86 -10.15 -10.50 -10.90
N LEU A 87 -9.44 -10.10 -11.97
CA LEU A 87 -8.04 -9.75 -11.95
C LEU A 87 -7.92 -8.24 -12.06
N TYR A 88 -7.13 -7.65 -11.17
CA TYR A 88 -6.84 -6.22 -11.17
C TYR A 88 -5.35 -5.96 -11.27
N ASP A 89 -4.98 -4.92 -11.98
CA ASP A 89 -3.62 -4.42 -11.92
C ASP A 89 -3.31 -3.92 -10.50
N SER A 90 -2.09 -4.20 -10.04
CA SER A 90 -1.64 -3.79 -8.70
C SER A 90 -1.74 -2.28 -8.48
N ASP A 91 -1.76 -1.49 -9.56
CA ASP A 91 -1.80 -0.04 -9.57
C ASP A 91 -3.20 0.54 -9.80
N SER A 92 -4.22 -0.32 -9.94
CA SER A 92 -5.60 0.13 -10.08
C SER A 92 -6.06 0.93 -8.87
N SER A 93 -6.97 1.89 -9.08
CA SER A 93 -7.54 2.70 -8.00
C SER A 93 -8.18 1.84 -6.91
N PHE A 94 -8.90 0.81 -7.32
CA PHE A 94 -9.54 -0.14 -6.41
C PHE A 94 -8.55 -0.80 -5.43
N ILE A 95 -7.40 -1.26 -5.92
CA ILE A 95 -6.37 -1.89 -5.07
C ILE A 95 -5.67 -0.86 -4.17
N LYS A 96 -5.45 0.35 -4.69
CA LYS A 96 -4.91 1.47 -3.90
C LYS A 96 -5.82 1.85 -2.74
N ASP A 97 -7.13 1.94 -3.00
CA ASP A 97 -8.13 2.25 -1.98
C ASP A 97 -8.19 1.17 -0.91
N ARG A 98 -8.20 -0.12 -1.29
CA ARG A 98 -8.17 -1.23 -0.33
C ARG A 98 -6.93 -1.20 0.56
N ARG A 99 -5.76 -0.94 -0.01
CA ARG A 99 -4.52 -0.79 0.78
C ARG A 99 -4.64 0.38 1.75
N LYS A 100 -5.18 1.51 1.29
CA LYS A 100 -5.40 2.67 2.13
C LYS A 100 -6.33 2.35 3.30
N TYR A 101 -7.46 1.71 3.05
CA TYR A 101 -8.40 1.30 4.11
C TYR A 101 -7.75 0.33 5.10
N SER A 102 -6.91 -0.58 4.63
CA SER A 102 -6.21 -1.54 5.49
C SER A 102 -5.22 -0.88 6.45
N PHE A 103 -4.49 0.16 6.01
CA PHE A 103 -3.47 0.83 6.83
C PHE A 103 -4.03 1.99 7.65
N GLU A 104 -4.85 2.83 7.02
CA GLU A 104 -5.31 4.08 7.59
C GLU A 104 -6.69 3.95 8.25
N GLY A 105 -7.46 2.91 7.90
CA GLY A 105 -8.82 2.72 8.36
C GLY A 105 -9.85 3.59 7.63
N LEU A 106 -11.11 3.46 8.03
CA LEU A 106 -12.27 4.13 7.47
C LEU A 106 -13.13 4.74 8.58
N VAL A 107 -13.62 5.95 8.37
CA VAL A 107 -14.64 6.59 9.19
C VAL A 107 -15.86 6.89 8.34
N LEU A 108 -17.01 6.41 8.79
CA LEU A 108 -18.32 6.70 8.22
C LEU A 108 -19.04 7.67 9.13
N ILE A 109 -19.54 8.77 8.60
CA ILE A 109 -20.33 9.71 9.37
C ILE A 109 -21.61 10.07 8.63
N SER A 110 -22.75 10.01 9.36
CA SER A 110 -24.05 10.39 8.87
C SER A 110 -24.61 11.52 9.70
N LEU A 111 -25.11 12.55 9.08
CA LEU A 111 -25.77 13.66 9.74
C LEU A 111 -26.94 14.21 8.91
N ILE A 112 -27.88 14.83 9.61
CA ILE A 112 -29.09 15.42 9.01
C ILE A 112 -29.01 16.92 9.16
N ILE A 113 -29.26 17.65 8.06
CA ILE A 113 -29.34 19.11 8.01
C ILE A 113 -30.78 19.49 7.69
N ASN A 114 -31.40 20.26 8.57
CA ASN A 114 -32.77 20.75 8.41
C ASN A 114 -32.83 21.90 7.39
N GLN A 115 -34.05 22.29 6.98
CA GLN A 115 -34.28 23.42 6.02
C GLN A 115 -33.77 24.76 6.54
N ASP A 116 -33.76 24.97 7.85
CA ASP A 116 -33.18 26.14 8.52
C ASP A 116 -31.66 26.09 8.68
N TYR A 117 -31.01 25.11 8.05
CA TYR A 117 -29.58 24.79 8.20
C TYR A 117 -29.16 24.37 9.60
N SER A 118 -30.09 24.09 10.52
CA SER A 118 -29.74 23.46 11.80
C SER A 118 -29.36 22.00 11.59
N ILE A 119 -28.46 21.51 12.44
CA ILE A 119 -28.01 20.10 12.40
C ILE A 119 -28.83 19.31 13.42
N ASP A 120 -29.42 18.20 12.97
CA ASP A 120 -30.12 17.26 13.86
C ASP A 120 -29.15 16.70 14.90
N LYS A 121 -29.64 16.49 16.11
CA LYS A 121 -28.84 15.92 17.22
C LYS A 121 -28.41 14.48 16.95
N ASN A 122 -29.11 13.77 16.06
CA ASN A 122 -28.87 12.38 15.69
C ASN A 122 -27.76 12.29 14.64
N MET A 123 -26.53 12.33 15.10
CA MET A 123 -25.34 12.03 14.29
C MET A 123 -24.85 10.65 14.59
N HIS A 124 -24.49 9.91 13.57
CA HIS A 124 -23.85 8.60 13.69
C HIS A 124 -22.46 8.63 13.12
N LEU A 125 -21.49 8.12 13.89
CA LEU A 125 -20.13 7.91 13.43
C LEU A 125 -19.78 6.46 13.71
N THR A 126 -19.16 5.82 12.75
CA THR A 126 -18.62 4.45 12.87
C THR A 126 -17.22 4.43 12.32
N SER A 127 -16.27 3.91 13.08
CA SER A 127 -14.91 3.68 12.64
C SER A 127 -14.64 2.20 12.35
N LYS A 128 -13.77 1.92 11.38
CA LYS A 128 -13.35 0.57 11.03
C LYS A 128 -11.85 0.53 10.80
N GLY A 129 -11.18 -0.43 11.44
CA GLY A 129 -9.75 -0.65 11.28
C GLY A 129 -8.85 0.47 11.84
N LEU A 130 -9.36 1.28 12.77
CA LEU A 130 -8.64 2.41 13.36
C LEU A 130 -8.09 2.11 14.74
N THR A 131 -8.97 1.78 15.67
CA THR A 131 -8.67 1.65 17.10
C THR A 131 -9.75 0.80 17.77
N ASP A 132 -9.43 0.33 18.99
CA ASP A 132 -10.38 -0.29 19.90
C ASP A 132 -11.11 0.75 20.79
N LYS A 133 -10.81 2.06 20.58
CA LYS A 133 -11.52 3.13 21.29
C LYS A 133 -12.97 3.20 20.86
N ASP A 134 -13.80 3.65 21.81
CA ASP A 134 -15.23 3.83 21.56
C ASP A 134 -15.46 4.95 20.53
N ASP A 135 -16.29 4.67 19.53
CA ASP A 135 -16.72 5.64 18.52
C ASP A 135 -17.43 6.87 19.16
N HIS A 136 -17.97 6.73 20.36
CA HIS A 136 -18.60 7.84 21.10
C HIS A 136 -17.63 8.94 21.52
N GLU A 137 -16.40 8.60 21.92
CA GLU A 137 -15.37 9.59 22.24
C GLU A 137 -15.01 10.40 21.00
N ILE A 138 -14.79 9.71 19.89
CA ILE A 138 -14.46 10.34 18.60
C ILE A 138 -15.60 11.24 18.14
N LEU A 139 -16.84 10.79 18.28
CA LEU A 139 -18.02 11.57 17.93
C LEU A 139 -18.15 12.83 18.81
N GLY A 140 -17.79 12.74 20.08
CA GLY A 140 -17.80 13.90 21.01
C GLY A 140 -16.82 14.98 20.58
N GLU A 141 -15.57 14.63 20.32
CA GLU A 141 -14.55 15.55 19.81
C GLU A 141 -14.91 16.13 18.44
N PHE A 142 -15.48 15.29 17.58
CA PHE A 142 -15.97 15.74 16.26
C PHE A 142 -17.07 16.78 16.40
N LYS A 143 -18.09 16.53 17.21
CA LYS A 143 -19.19 17.47 17.43
C LYS A 143 -18.68 18.85 17.83
N PHE A 144 -17.80 18.90 18.83
CA PHE A 144 -17.23 20.15 19.29
C PHE A 144 -16.53 20.92 18.17
N SER A 145 -15.57 20.31 17.50
CA SER A 145 -14.78 20.94 16.45
C SER A 145 -15.62 21.29 15.20
N PHE A 146 -16.56 20.43 14.85
CA PHE A 146 -17.39 20.62 13.67
C PHE A 146 -18.39 21.76 13.86
N PHE A 147 -19.11 21.82 15.01
CA PHE A 147 -20.05 22.88 15.26
C PHE A 147 -19.42 24.26 15.30
N GLU A 148 -18.23 24.39 15.83
CA GLU A 148 -17.47 25.65 15.79
C GLU A 148 -17.25 26.13 14.36
N LEU A 149 -16.78 25.25 13.48
CA LEU A 149 -16.54 25.59 12.07
C LEU A 149 -17.85 25.81 11.29
N TYR A 150 -18.86 24.98 11.52
CA TYR A 150 -20.14 25.05 10.82
C TYR A 150 -20.92 26.33 11.15
N ASN A 151 -20.89 26.80 12.38
CA ASN A 151 -21.58 28.02 12.78
C ASN A 151 -20.99 29.28 12.17
N ASN A 152 -19.70 29.25 11.80
CA ASN A 152 -19.04 30.36 11.11
C ASN A 152 -19.35 30.43 9.60
N LEU A 153 -20.07 29.46 9.05
CA LEU A 153 -20.46 29.45 7.64
C LEU A 153 -21.68 30.35 7.42
N ASN A 154 -21.71 31.02 6.27
CA ASN A 154 -22.91 31.68 5.78
C ASN A 154 -23.92 30.68 5.17
N ASN A 155 -25.14 31.12 4.88
CA ASN A 155 -26.21 30.26 4.36
C ASN A 155 -25.86 29.61 3.00
N ASP A 156 -25.19 30.35 2.11
CA ASP A 156 -24.79 29.84 0.80
C ASP A 156 -23.78 28.69 0.97
N GLN A 157 -22.84 28.80 1.92
CA GLN A 157 -21.89 27.73 2.23
C GLN A 157 -22.58 26.54 2.89
N LYS A 158 -23.52 26.78 3.80
CA LYS A 158 -24.32 25.74 4.47
C LYS A 158 -25.22 24.98 3.48
N SER A 159 -25.67 25.62 2.41
CA SER A 159 -26.49 24.99 1.34
C SER A 159 -25.66 24.02 0.49
N SER A 160 -24.34 24.15 0.43
CA SER A 160 -23.46 23.35 -0.39
C SER A 160 -23.01 22.07 0.31
N ASP A 161 -23.50 20.91 -0.15
CA ASP A 161 -23.10 19.60 0.38
C ASP A 161 -21.60 19.36 0.28
N LYS A 162 -20.98 19.86 -0.79
CA LYS A 162 -19.53 19.75 -1.00
C LYS A 162 -18.76 20.48 0.10
N ILE A 163 -19.11 21.74 0.38
CA ILE A 163 -18.42 22.53 1.41
C ILE A 163 -18.59 21.89 2.78
N VAL A 164 -19.81 21.50 3.12
CA VAL A 164 -20.09 20.84 4.41
C VAL A 164 -19.34 19.52 4.53
N SER A 165 -19.35 18.68 3.49
CA SER A 165 -18.61 17.42 3.48
C SER A 165 -17.11 17.62 3.63
N ASP A 166 -16.53 18.63 2.96
CA ASP A 166 -15.11 18.93 3.05
C ASP A 166 -14.69 19.37 4.46
N ILE A 167 -15.54 20.15 5.13
CA ILE A 167 -15.33 20.55 6.53
C ILE A 167 -15.36 19.33 7.45
N ILE A 168 -16.36 18.47 7.30
CA ILE A 168 -16.48 17.23 8.08
C ILE A 168 -15.24 16.35 7.89
N LYS A 169 -14.84 16.11 6.63
CA LYS A 169 -13.64 15.33 6.30
C LYS A 169 -12.39 15.92 6.93
N LYS A 170 -12.25 17.24 6.90
CA LYS A 170 -11.11 17.96 7.50
C LYS A 170 -11.09 17.80 9.02
N CYS A 171 -12.23 17.97 9.70
CA CYS A 171 -12.36 17.81 11.15
C CYS A 171 -11.97 16.40 11.57
N ILE A 172 -12.57 15.38 10.97
CA ILE A 172 -12.30 13.98 11.30
C ILE A 172 -10.81 13.65 11.08
N LYS A 173 -10.24 14.02 9.93
CA LYS A 173 -8.82 13.76 9.64
C LYS A 173 -7.90 14.44 10.64
N GLN A 174 -8.24 15.64 11.10
CA GLN A 174 -7.44 16.36 12.10
C GLN A 174 -7.51 15.67 13.47
N ILE A 175 -8.69 15.26 13.90
CA ILE A 175 -8.91 14.52 15.15
C ILE A 175 -8.14 13.20 15.12
N MET A 176 -8.31 12.41 14.05
CA MET A 176 -7.63 11.13 13.92
C MET A 176 -6.10 11.27 13.87
N LYS A 177 -5.60 12.33 13.23
CA LYS A 177 -4.18 12.65 13.25
C LYS A 177 -3.66 12.95 14.65
N ASN A 178 -4.45 13.69 15.44
CA ASN A 178 -4.05 14.06 16.81
C ASN A 178 -4.09 12.86 17.77
N ILE A 179 -5.12 12.00 17.67
CA ILE A 179 -5.33 10.88 18.59
C ILE A 179 -4.49 9.66 18.20
N LEU A 180 -4.44 9.31 16.91
CA LEU A 180 -3.90 8.03 16.41
C LEU A 180 -2.71 8.20 15.46
N GLN A 181 -2.36 9.43 15.08
CA GLN A 181 -1.38 9.73 14.02
C GLN A 181 -1.72 9.08 12.66
N LYS A 182 -3.01 8.77 12.43
CA LYS A 182 -3.54 8.18 11.19
C LYS A 182 -4.35 9.20 10.40
N LYS A 183 -4.49 8.95 9.10
CA LYS A 183 -5.29 9.76 8.16
C LYS A 183 -6.33 8.87 7.45
N PRO A 184 -7.40 8.44 8.15
CA PRO A 184 -8.37 7.53 7.59
C PRO A 184 -9.08 8.11 6.37
N GLU A 185 -9.63 7.23 5.55
CA GLU A 185 -10.63 7.65 4.60
C GLU A 185 -11.92 8.01 5.34
N VAL A 186 -12.58 9.08 4.89
CA VAL A 186 -13.79 9.59 5.55
C VAL A 186 -14.91 9.66 4.54
N GLU A 187 -15.95 8.85 4.76
CA GLU A 187 -17.17 8.89 3.99
C GLU A 187 -18.25 9.66 4.75
N VAL A 188 -18.82 10.64 4.08
CA VAL A 188 -19.81 11.53 4.66
C VAL A 188 -21.17 11.33 3.98
N HIS A 189 -22.15 10.98 4.77
CA HIS A 189 -23.53 10.85 4.34
C HIS A 189 -24.34 12.02 4.90
N LEU A 190 -24.67 12.97 4.03
CA LEU A 190 -25.52 14.12 4.34
C LEU A 190 -26.96 13.85 3.93
N ILE A 191 -27.89 14.07 4.85
CA ILE A 191 -29.33 13.98 4.58
C ILE A 191 -29.93 15.36 4.81
N ARG A 192 -30.63 15.90 3.82
CA ARG A 192 -31.36 17.14 3.97
C ARG A 192 -32.84 16.86 4.17
N LYS A 193 -33.43 17.49 5.20
CA LYS A 193 -34.86 17.43 5.50
C LYS A 193 -35.54 18.69 5.07
#